data_89ae6e8705c5ed1aeaeb5c4d111b7b7b
#
_entry.id   89ae6e8705c5ed1aeaeb5c4d111b7b7b
#
_cell.length_a   1.000
_cell.length_b   1.000
_cell.length_c   1.000
_cell.angle_alpha   90.00
_cell.angle_beta   90.00
_cell.angle_gamma   90.00
#
_symmetry.space_group_name_H-M   'P 1'
#
loop_
_entity.id
_entity.type
_entity.pdbx_description
1 polymer ?
#
loop_
_entity_poly.entity_id
_entity_poly.type
_entity_poly.pdbx_seq_one_letter_code
_entity_poly.pdbx_strand_id
1 'polypeptide(L)'
;YLVLNRNMEKPEEQVGYRVWAMDNYVYGPVEIPMIVQWIKEGRIFPDVWIYIEHRACWEKAKDIPELKFLFKELTTTQETEPSSLAINLKPQSLRRIKIFTDFTDDQLTKFLNYLEMEEAPQFKVVLKQGDPGDSMYLILEGELRVRLMIGGKETTLTTLQTGEFFGDISLFDRGPRAADVVANTNSKLLKLSVNSFERLMKDLPELCAPFLYAIGKTLIARIRADDRRIYDSISFVRAGLPGIQK
;
A
#
# COMPACT_ATOMS: atom_id res chain seq x y z
N TYR A 1 -22.83 -67.46 -1.97
CA TYR A 1 -21.78 -66.71 -2.67
C TYR A 1 -22.14 -65.23 -2.60
N LEU A 2 -21.55 -64.53 -1.62
CA LEU A 2 -21.64 -63.09 -1.42
C LEU A 2 -20.40 -62.49 -2.11
N VAL A 3 -20.62 -61.72 -3.17
CA VAL A 3 -19.58 -60.88 -3.78
C VAL A 3 -19.66 -59.54 -3.10
N LEU A 4 -18.70 -59.25 -2.22
CA LEU A 4 -18.46 -57.94 -1.65
C LEU A 4 -17.76 -57.10 -2.67
N ASN A 5 -18.51 -56.17 -3.33
CA ASN A 5 -17.93 -55.07 -4.05
C ASN A 5 -17.41 -54.04 -3.05
N ARG A 6 -16.15 -54.04 -2.75
CA ARG A 6 -15.45 -52.94 -2.10
C ARG A 6 -15.03 -51.93 -3.16
N ASN A 7 -15.87 -50.98 -3.45
CA ASN A 7 -15.39 -49.71 -3.98
C ASN A 7 -14.62 -49.00 -2.88
N MET A 8 -13.32 -49.19 -2.87
CA MET A 8 -12.43 -48.29 -2.13
C MET A 8 -12.34 -47.01 -2.97
N GLU A 9 -13.17 -46.03 -2.62
CA GLU A 9 -12.89 -44.64 -2.99
C GLU A 9 -11.54 -44.27 -2.39
N LYS A 10 -10.58 -43.92 -3.26
CA LYS A 10 -9.33 -43.34 -2.82
C LYS A 10 -9.70 -42.05 -2.06
N PRO A 11 -9.08 -41.80 -0.88
CA PRO A 11 -9.26 -40.51 -0.25
C PRO A 11 -8.80 -39.44 -1.25
N GLU A 12 -9.66 -38.46 -1.52
CA GLU A 12 -9.29 -37.27 -2.27
C GLU A 12 -8.07 -36.68 -1.55
N GLU A 13 -6.95 -36.63 -2.23
CA GLU A 13 -5.76 -35.93 -1.74
C GLU A 13 -6.18 -34.48 -1.57
N GLN A 14 -6.36 -34.08 -0.33
CA GLN A 14 -6.58 -32.67 0.01
C GLN A 14 -5.35 -31.89 -0.44
N VAL A 15 -5.49 -31.19 -1.54
CA VAL A 15 -4.41 -30.36 -2.10
C VAL A 15 -4.31 -29.10 -1.24
N GLY A 16 -3.39 -29.12 -0.28
CA GLY A 16 -3.09 -27.99 0.57
C GLY A 16 -2.15 -26.99 -0.10
N TYR A 17 -2.42 -25.74 0.16
CA TYR A 17 -1.58 -24.61 -0.24
C TYR A 17 -1.16 -23.82 0.99
N ARG A 18 0.08 -23.33 1.02
CA ARG A 18 0.54 -22.42 2.07
C ARG A 18 0.95 -21.10 1.43
N VAL A 19 0.49 -20.01 1.99
CA VAL A 19 0.74 -18.67 1.48
C VAL A 19 1.80 -17.99 2.34
N TRP A 20 2.91 -17.59 1.74
CA TRP A 20 3.91 -16.75 2.40
C TRP A 20 3.47 -15.30 2.31
N ALA A 21 2.85 -14.82 3.38
CA ALA A 21 2.33 -13.46 3.44
C ALA A 21 3.44 -12.42 3.69
N MET A 22 3.11 -11.16 3.48
CA MET A 22 4.04 -10.03 3.56
C MET A 22 4.56 -9.75 4.97
N ASP A 23 3.89 -10.27 6.00
CA ASP A 23 4.31 -10.22 7.40
C ASP A 23 5.38 -11.27 7.75
N ASN A 24 5.95 -11.97 6.74
CA ASN A 24 6.89 -13.08 6.86
C ASN A 24 6.33 -14.34 7.57
N TYR A 25 4.99 -14.45 7.73
CA TYR A 25 4.36 -15.67 8.20
C TYR A 25 3.84 -16.51 7.04
N VAL A 26 3.84 -17.83 7.25
CA VAL A 26 3.29 -18.80 6.32
C VAL A 26 1.92 -19.23 6.83
N TYR A 27 0.87 -18.88 6.10
CA TYR A 27 -0.51 -19.25 6.40
C TYR A 27 -0.91 -20.50 5.66
N GLY A 28 -1.61 -21.41 6.32
CA GLY A 28 -2.10 -22.65 5.73
C GLY A 28 -1.79 -23.88 6.58
N PRO A 29 -2.15 -25.08 6.09
CA PRO A 29 -2.65 -25.35 4.73
C PRO A 29 -4.06 -24.81 4.49
N VAL A 30 -4.31 -24.26 3.31
CA VAL A 30 -5.62 -23.77 2.85
C VAL A 30 -5.94 -24.33 1.48
N GLU A 31 -7.21 -24.38 1.12
CA GLU A 31 -7.70 -24.86 -0.19
C GLU A 31 -7.76 -23.71 -1.20
N ILE A 32 -7.78 -24.04 -2.50
CA ILE A 32 -7.88 -23.05 -3.60
C ILE A 32 -9.04 -22.06 -3.41
N PRO A 33 -10.28 -22.46 -3.02
CA PRO A 33 -11.37 -21.49 -2.84
C PRO A 33 -11.05 -20.36 -1.87
N MET A 34 -10.31 -20.67 -0.79
CA MET A 34 -9.87 -19.67 0.18
C MET A 34 -8.83 -18.71 -0.42
N ILE A 35 -7.88 -19.24 -1.21
CA ILE A 35 -6.89 -18.42 -1.92
C ILE A 35 -7.58 -17.50 -2.94
N VAL A 36 -8.56 -18.03 -3.68
CA VAL A 36 -9.37 -17.25 -4.62
C VAL A 36 -10.11 -16.11 -3.93
N GLN A 37 -10.67 -16.38 -2.75
CA GLN A 37 -11.30 -15.36 -1.93
C GLN A 37 -10.29 -14.29 -1.50
N TRP A 38 -9.12 -14.67 -1.01
CA TRP A 38 -8.06 -13.74 -0.60
C TRP A 38 -7.50 -12.92 -1.78
N ILE A 39 -7.45 -13.48 -2.99
CA ILE A 39 -7.11 -12.73 -4.21
C ILE A 39 -8.20 -11.67 -4.50
N LYS A 40 -9.48 -12.05 -4.44
CA LYS A 40 -10.60 -11.12 -4.66
C LYS A 40 -10.67 -10.01 -3.60
N GLU A 41 -10.28 -10.32 -2.37
CA GLU A 41 -10.18 -9.37 -1.26
C GLU A 41 -8.91 -8.49 -1.34
N GLY A 42 -8.05 -8.69 -2.35
CA GLY A 42 -6.79 -7.95 -2.49
C GLY A 42 -5.72 -8.30 -1.44
N ARG A 43 -5.85 -9.45 -0.77
CA ARG A 43 -4.91 -9.92 0.26
C ARG A 43 -3.75 -10.75 -0.33
N ILE A 44 -3.93 -11.31 -1.52
CA ILE A 44 -2.91 -12.04 -2.27
C ILE A 44 -2.70 -11.35 -3.60
N PHE A 45 -1.46 -10.90 -3.83
CA PHE A 45 -1.02 -10.25 -5.05
C PHE A 45 -0.34 -11.25 -6.02
N PRO A 46 -0.18 -10.91 -7.31
CA PRO A 46 0.41 -11.79 -8.31
C PRO A 46 1.79 -12.35 -7.94
N ASP A 47 2.60 -11.59 -7.21
CA ASP A 47 3.98 -11.95 -6.85
C ASP A 47 4.13 -12.64 -5.47
N VAL A 48 3.02 -12.90 -4.77
CA VAL A 48 3.02 -13.63 -3.49
C VAL A 48 3.44 -15.07 -3.73
N TRP A 49 4.32 -15.60 -2.88
CA TRP A 49 4.77 -16.98 -2.94
C TRP A 49 3.76 -17.92 -2.28
N ILE A 50 3.39 -18.98 -2.99
CA ILE A 50 2.48 -20.02 -2.53
C ILE A 50 3.19 -21.37 -2.63
N TYR A 51 3.25 -22.08 -1.51
CA TYR A 51 3.74 -23.46 -1.47
C TYR A 51 2.63 -24.41 -1.86
N ILE A 52 2.91 -25.27 -2.83
CA ILE A 52 1.98 -26.24 -3.37
C ILE A 52 2.36 -27.61 -2.81
N GLU A 53 1.60 -28.14 -1.85
CA GLU A 53 1.97 -29.34 -1.10
C GLU A 53 2.16 -30.56 -2.01
N HIS A 54 1.30 -30.79 -2.99
CA HIS A 54 1.39 -31.93 -3.89
C HIS A 54 2.56 -31.85 -4.89
N ARG A 55 3.13 -30.66 -5.13
CA ARG A 55 4.32 -30.45 -5.97
C ARG A 55 5.57 -30.21 -5.14
N ALA A 56 5.42 -30.04 -3.84
CA ALA A 56 6.50 -29.73 -2.89
C ALA A 56 7.38 -28.55 -3.35
N CYS A 57 6.78 -27.51 -3.95
CA CYS A 57 7.50 -26.35 -4.46
C CYS A 57 6.77 -25.04 -4.15
N TRP A 58 7.57 -23.96 -4.12
CA TRP A 58 7.06 -22.60 -4.04
C TRP A 58 6.91 -22.03 -5.44
N GLU A 59 5.72 -21.51 -5.76
CA GLU A 59 5.46 -20.79 -7.02
C GLU A 59 4.82 -19.43 -6.71
N LYS A 60 5.01 -18.45 -7.60
CA LYS A 60 4.29 -17.19 -7.47
C LYS A 60 2.82 -17.39 -7.82
N ALA A 61 1.93 -16.69 -7.11
CA ALA A 61 0.49 -16.80 -7.30
C ALA A 61 0.05 -16.65 -8.78
N LYS A 62 0.68 -15.73 -9.52
CA LYS A 62 0.44 -15.51 -10.96
C LYS A 62 0.88 -16.65 -11.87
N ASP A 63 1.80 -17.50 -11.42
CA ASP A 63 2.38 -18.59 -12.22
C ASP A 63 1.62 -19.92 -12.00
N ILE A 64 0.79 -19.99 -10.95
CA ILE A 64 -0.05 -21.15 -10.63
C ILE A 64 -1.22 -21.20 -11.62
N PRO A 65 -1.35 -22.29 -12.42
CA PRO A 65 -2.34 -22.38 -13.49
C PRO A 65 -3.78 -22.12 -13.05
N GLU A 66 -4.15 -22.62 -11.87
CA GLU A 66 -5.48 -22.52 -11.27
C GLU A 66 -5.82 -21.07 -10.83
N LEU A 67 -4.83 -20.24 -10.57
CA LEU A 67 -4.99 -18.86 -10.12
C LEU A 67 -4.72 -17.83 -11.22
N LYS A 68 -4.03 -18.23 -12.29
CA LYS A 68 -3.60 -17.33 -13.38
C LYS A 68 -4.75 -16.57 -14.03
N PHE A 69 -5.92 -17.19 -14.15
CA PHE A 69 -7.10 -16.57 -14.75
C PHE A 69 -7.63 -15.42 -13.90
N LEU A 70 -7.58 -15.54 -12.58
CA LEU A 70 -8.06 -14.51 -11.66
C LEU A 70 -7.21 -13.24 -11.77
N PHE A 71 -5.90 -13.39 -11.90
CA PHE A 71 -5.01 -12.25 -12.11
C PHE A 71 -5.15 -11.66 -13.51
N LYS A 72 -5.49 -12.48 -14.52
CA LYS A 72 -5.75 -12.01 -15.88
C LYS A 72 -7.07 -11.26 -15.97
N GLU A 73 -8.13 -11.70 -15.29
CA GLU A 73 -9.40 -10.97 -15.18
C GLU A 73 -9.24 -9.65 -14.41
N LEU A 74 -8.48 -9.66 -13.31
CA LEU A 74 -8.16 -8.45 -12.56
C LEU A 74 -7.29 -7.49 -13.39
N THR A 75 -6.40 -8.00 -14.23
CA THR A 75 -5.59 -7.20 -15.16
C THR A 75 -6.45 -6.68 -16.32
N THR A 76 -7.44 -7.46 -16.81
CA THR A 76 -8.31 -7.04 -17.91
C THR A 76 -9.37 -6.02 -17.46
N THR A 77 -9.71 -5.99 -16.16
CA THR A 77 -10.61 -4.96 -15.61
C THR A 77 -9.82 -3.67 -15.25
N GLN A 78 -8.48 -3.69 -15.30
CA GLN A 78 -7.59 -2.56 -15.06
C GLN A 78 -6.65 -2.22 -16.23
N GLU A 79 -6.74 -2.93 -17.37
CA GLU A 79 -6.34 -2.41 -18.66
C GLU A 79 -7.49 -1.56 -19.26
N THR A 80 -8.06 -0.66 -18.47
CA THR A 80 -8.32 0.66 -18.99
C THR A 80 -6.93 1.14 -19.39
N GLU A 81 -6.69 1.17 -20.71
CA GLU A 81 -5.74 2.10 -21.31
C GLU A 81 -5.65 3.33 -20.39
N PRO A 82 -4.45 3.89 -20.11
CA PRO A 82 -4.43 5.16 -19.44
C PRO A 82 -5.38 6.03 -20.26
N SER A 83 -6.65 6.14 -19.80
CA SER A 83 -7.41 7.30 -20.18
C SER A 83 -6.52 8.40 -19.68
N SER A 84 -5.76 8.94 -20.61
CA SER A 84 -5.15 10.24 -20.52
C SER A 84 -6.32 11.23 -20.40
N LEU A 85 -6.99 11.22 -19.27
CA LEU A 85 -7.42 12.45 -18.66
C LEU A 85 -6.09 13.13 -18.43
N ALA A 86 -5.57 13.75 -19.51
CA ALA A 86 -4.41 14.60 -19.48
C ALA A 86 -4.66 15.47 -18.27
N ILE A 87 -3.90 15.23 -17.20
CA ILE A 87 -4.03 16.02 -15.98
C ILE A 87 -3.82 17.44 -16.50
N ASN A 88 -4.89 18.23 -16.58
CA ASN A 88 -4.86 19.59 -17.09
C ASN A 88 -4.19 20.48 -16.03
N LEU A 89 -3.10 19.97 -15.49
CA LEU A 89 -2.28 20.55 -14.46
C LEU A 89 -1.00 21.10 -15.10
N LYS A 90 -0.74 22.37 -14.87
CA LYS A 90 0.54 22.94 -15.26
C LYS A 90 1.66 22.25 -14.47
N PRO A 91 2.76 21.78 -15.09
CA PRO A 91 3.86 21.12 -14.40
C PRO A 91 4.37 21.91 -13.18
N GLN A 92 4.38 23.25 -13.27
CA GLN A 92 4.78 24.14 -12.20
C GLN A 92 3.92 24.02 -10.93
N SER A 93 2.69 23.51 -11.05
CA SER A 93 1.83 23.26 -9.86
C SER A 93 2.42 22.20 -8.95
N LEU A 94 3.23 21.26 -9.48
CA LEU A 94 3.93 20.25 -8.69
C LEU A 94 5.00 20.88 -7.76
N ARG A 95 5.50 22.08 -8.05
CA ARG A 95 6.46 22.77 -7.17
C ARG A 95 5.91 23.11 -5.79
N ARG A 96 4.58 23.10 -5.61
CA ARG A 96 3.95 23.21 -4.29
C ARG A 96 4.26 22.01 -3.41
N ILE A 97 4.61 20.88 -4.00
CA ILE A 97 4.90 19.64 -3.29
C ILE A 97 6.40 19.63 -2.97
N LYS A 98 6.73 19.55 -1.69
CA LYS A 98 8.10 19.72 -1.16
C LYS A 98 9.14 18.81 -1.81
N ILE A 99 8.74 17.59 -2.20
CA ILE A 99 9.65 16.62 -2.82
C ILE A 99 10.04 16.97 -4.26
N PHE A 100 9.33 17.90 -4.90
CA PHE A 100 9.60 18.34 -6.29
C PHE A 100 10.32 19.69 -6.40
N THR A 101 10.74 20.26 -5.29
CA THR A 101 11.35 21.60 -5.25
C THR A 101 12.56 21.73 -6.17
N ASP A 102 13.39 20.68 -6.23
CA ASP A 102 14.65 20.67 -6.97
C ASP A 102 14.51 20.12 -8.41
N PHE A 103 13.27 19.78 -8.85
CA PHE A 103 13.02 19.25 -10.19
C PHE A 103 12.95 20.35 -11.23
N THR A 104 13.47 20.10 -12.43
CA THR A 104 13.29 20.97 -13.60
C THR A 104 11.88 20.86 -14.15
N ASP A 105 11.43 21.85 -14.96
CA ASP A 105 10.10 21.82 -15.56
C ASP A 105 9.92 20.64 -16.54
N ASP A 106 10.99 20.23 -17.25
CA ASP A 106 10.98 19.03 -18.09
C ASP A 106 10.77 17.75 -17.24
N GLN A 107 11.46 17.64 -16.12
CA GLN A 107 11.30 16.54 -15.19
C GLN A 107 9.88 16.48 -14.60
N LEU A 108 9.32 17.62 -14.21
CA LEU A 108 7.95 17.72 -13.69
C LEU A 108 6.92 17.32 -14.76
N THR A 109 7.14 17.75 -16.01
CA THR A 109 6.27 17.39 -17.15
C THR A 109 6.26 15.87 -17.38
N LYS A 110 7.43 15.23 -17.36
CA LYS A 110 7.55 13.78 -17.50
C LYS A 110 6.92 13.05 -16.34
N PHE A 111 7.09 13.55 -15.10
CA PHE A 111 6.55 12.92 -13.90
C PHE A 111 5.03 12.94 -13.87
N LEU A 112 4.37 13.97 -14.41
CA LEU A 112 2.91 14.07 -14.50
C LEU A 112 2.25 12.88 -15.20
N ASN A 113 2.93 12.24 -16.14
CA ASN A 113 2.41 11.09 -16.89
C ASN A 113 2.23 9.82 -16.02
N TYR A 114 2.77 9.82 -14.81
CA TYR A 114 2.70 8.71 -13.85
C TYR A 114 1.75 8.98 -12.69
N LEU A 115 1.14 10.18 -12.67
CA LEU A 115 0.23 10.61 -11.62
C LEU A 115 -1.22 10.58 -12.10
N GLU A 116 -2.13 10.37 -11.18
CA GLU A 116 -3.58 10.47 -11.39
C GLU A 116 -4.13 11.55 -10.44
N MET A 117 -5.07 12.37 -10.92
CA MET A 117 -5.73 13.34 -10.04
C MET A 117 -6.94 12.70 -9.36
N GLU A 118 -7.04 12.88 -8.05
CA GLU A 118 -8.19 12.45 -7.26
C GLU A 118 -8.72 13.59 -6.41
N GLU A 119 -10.04 13.80 -6.41
CA GLU A 119 -10.70 14.76 -5.54
C GLU A 119 -11.20 14.06 -4.28
N ALA A 120 -10.93 14.68 -3.15
CA ALA A 120 -11.37 14.22 -1.85
C ALA A 120 -12.22 15.30 -1.20
N PRO A 121 -13.56 15.21 -1.26
CA PRO A 121 -14.43 16.12 -0.54
C PRO A 121 -14.21 16.00 0.96
N GLN A 122 -14.55 17.06 1.68
CA GLN A 122 -14.45 17.10 3.14
C GLN A 122 -15.06 15.85 3.79
N PHE A 123 -14.36 15.28 4.77
CA PHE A 123 -14.68 14.06 5.51
C PHE A 123 -14.56 12.75 4.71
N LYS A 124 -14.17 12.76 3.44
CA LYS A 124 -13.86 11.54 2.71
C LYS A 124 -12.70 10.81 3.41
N VAL A 125 -12.88 9.53 3.68
CA VAL A 125 -11.78 8.63 4.06
C VAL A 125 -11.05 8.24 2.77
N VAL A 126 -9.84 8.75 2.61
CA VAL A 126 -8.99 8.49 1.42
C VAL A 126 -8.25 7.16 1.57
N LEU A 127 -7.71 6.90 2.77
CA LEU A 127 -7.11 5.62 3.13
C LEU A 127 -7.77 5.12 4.41
N LYS A 128 -8.01 3.80 4.48
CA LYS A 128 -8.55 3.14 5.66
C LYS A 128 -7.51 2.20 6.23
N GLN A 129 -7.31 2.24 7.55
CA GLN A 129 -6.40 1.36 8.27
C GLN A 129 -6.70 -0.12 7.98
N GLY A 130 -5.67 -0.88 7.67
CA GLY A 130 -5.77 -2.31 7.37
C GLY A 130 -6.11 -2.65 5.92
N ASP A 131 -6.56 -1.69 5.10
CA ASP A 131 -6.78 -1.92 3.67
C ASP A 131 -5.44 -2.19 2.95
N PRO A 132 -5.44 -2.95 1.85
CA PRO A 132 -4.26 -3.16 1.04
C PRO A 132 -3.68 -1.83 0.54
N GLY A 133 -2.36 -1.69 0.63
CA GLY A 133 -1.66 -0.50 0.15
C GLY A 133 -1.12 -0.68 -1.27
N ASP A 134 -1.59 0.16 -2.20
CA ASP A 134 -1.24 0.11 -3.62
C ASP A 134 -0.75 1.43 -4.20
N SER A 135 -0.68 2.48 -3.39
CA SER A 135 -0.42 3.84 -3.86
C SER A 135 0.03 4.77 -2.76
N MET A 136 0.73 5.84 -3.14
CA MET A 136 0.92 7.04 -2.32
C MET A 136 0.17 8.23 -2.90
N TYR A 137 -0.02 9.25 -2.09
CA TYR A 137 -0.74 10.47 -2.45
C TYR A 137 0.09 11.70 -2.10
N LEU A 138 0.06 12.68 -3.00
CA LEU A 138 0.67 13.99 -2.84
C LEU A 138 -0.46 15.02 -2.71
N ILE A 139 -0.39 15.89 -1.72
CA ILE A 139 -1.45 16.88 -1.44
C ILE A 139 -1.17 18.12 -2.29
N LEU A 140 -1.96 18.32 -3.33
CA LEU A 140 -1.86 19.49 -4.20
C LEU A 140 -2.60 20.70 -3.59
N GLU A 141 -3.76 20.45 -3.01
CA GLU A 141 -4.62 21.43 -2.32
C GLU A 141 -5.38 20.75 -1.18
N GLY A 142 -5.58 21.48 -0.09
CA GLY A 142 -6.39 21.03 1.05
C GLY A 142 -5.56 20.58 2.25
N GLU A 143 -6.27 19.97 3.19
CA GLU A 143 -5.75 19.50 4.47
C GLU A 143 -6.36 18.14 4.79
N LEU A 144 -5.54 17.20 5.27
CA LEU A 144 -5.99 15.88 5.70
C LEU A 144 -5.43 15.56 7.09
N ARG A 145 -6.16 14.74 7.86
CA ARG A 145 -5.67 14.19 9.12
C ARG A 145 -5.40 12.71 9.02
N VAL A 146 -4.33 12.29 9.66
CA VAL A 146 -4.00 10.88 9.90
C VAL A 146 -4.53 10.50 11.27
N ARG A 147 -5.33 9.44 11.36
CA ARG A 147 -5.96 9.01 12.60
C ARG A 147 -5.89 7.51 12.81
N LEU A 148 -5.95 7.10 14.08
CA LEU A 148 -6.17 5.73 14.51
C LEU A 148 -7.43 5.64 15.36
N MET A 149 -8.10 4.48 15.30
CA MET A 149 -9.16 4.14 16.24
C MET A 149 -8.56 3.32 17.38
N ILE A 150 -8.41 3.93 18.55
CA ILE A 150 -7.84 3.29 19.75
C ILE A 150 -8.95 3.19 20.81
N GLY A 151 -9.31 1.95 21.19
CA GLY A 151 -10.38 1.72 22.19
C GLY A 151 -11.72 2.33 21.77
N GLY A 152 -12.04 2.36 20.49
CA GLY A 152 -13.27 2.94 19.94
C GLY A 152 -13.28 4.47 19.85
N LYS A 153 -12.18 5.14 20.18
CA LYS A 153 -12.02 6.59 20.08
C LYS A 153 -11.08 6.99 18.96
N GLU A 154 -11.46 8.03 18.21
CA GLU A 154 -10.60 8.64 17.21
C GLU A 154 -9.41 9.33 17.88
N THR A 155 -8.19 8.98 17.47
CA THR A 155 -6.95 9.64 17.90
C THR A 155 -6.24 10.18 16.68
N THR A 156 -6.16 11.49 16.55
CA THR A 156 -5.42 12.15 15.47
C THR A 156 -3.92 12.06 15.77
N LEU A 157 -3.18 11.44 14.86
CA LEU A 157 -1.72 11.34 14.94
C LEU A 157 -1.03 12.60 14.44
N THR A 158 -1.49 13.10 13.29
CA THR A 158 -0.94 14.31 12.66
C THR A 158 -1.93 14.88 11.65
N THR A 159 -1.72 16.14 11.29
CA THR A 159 -2.41 16.80 10.19
C THR A 159 -1.41 17.06 9.07
N LEU A 160 -1.83 16.77 7.84
CA LEU A 160 -1.05 16.90 6.62
C LEU A 160 -1.58 18.08 5.81
N GLN A 161 -0.66 18.90 5.32
CA GLN A 161 -0.95 20.13 4.59
C GLN A 161 -0.60 20.01 3.11
N THR A 162 -1.09 20.94 2.31
CA THR A 162 -0.63 21.13 0.92
C THR A 162 0.89 21.05 0.82
N GLY A 163 1.38 20.28 -0.13
CA GLY A 163 2.81 20.06 -0.37
C GLY A 163 3.40 18.85 0.35
N GLU A 164 2.62 18.20 1.20
CA GLU A 164 3.02 16.96 1.87
C GLU A 164 2.50 15.72 1.15
N PHE A 165 2.91 14.54 1.60
CA PHE A 165 2.50 13.26 1.04
C PHE A 165 2.19 12.24 2.13
N PHE A 166 1.45 11.19 1.75
CA PHE A 166 1.06 10.08 2.62
C PHE A 166 0.87 8.77 1.84
N GLY A 167 0.77 7.66 2.55
CA GLY A 167 0.60 6.33 1.94
C GLY A 167 1.87 5.81 1.28
N ASP A 168 2.99 6.47 1.52
CA ASP A 168 4.32 6.21 0.96
C ASP A 168 4.89 4.84 1.33
N ILE A 169 4.61 4.34 2.54
CA ILE A 169 5.07 3.02 3.02
C ILE A 169 4.70 1.93 2.01
N SER A 170 3.47 1.97 1.50
CA SER A 170 2.95 0.96 0.57
C SER A 170 3.64 0.94 -0.80
N LEU A 171 4.36 1.99 -1.20
CA LEU A 171 5.19 1.94 -2.40
C LEU A 171 6.37 0.99 -2.25
N PHE A 172 6.83 0.77 -1.02
CA PHE A 172 8.03 0.00 -0.74
C PHE A 172 7.71 -1.41 -0.26
N ASP A 173 6.74 -1.56 0.66
CA ASP A 173 6.46 -2.84 1.29
C ASP A 173 5.15 -3.49 0.82
N ARG A 174 4.29 -2.74 0.09
CA ARG A 174 2.94 -3.18 -0.32
C ARG A 174 2.10 -3.68 0.85
N GLY A 175 2.46 -3.28 2.07
CA GLY A 175 1.79 -3.66 3.30
C GLY A 175 0.42 -3.00 3.46
N PRO A 176 -0.34 -3.42 4.47
CA PRO A 176 -1.62 -2.80 4.79
C PRO A 176 -1.42 -1.35 5.25
N ARG A 177 -2.44 -0.52 5.03
CA ARG A 177 -2.44 0.88 5.47
C ARG A 177 -2.28 0.97 6.98
N ALA A 178 -1.31 1.73 7.45
CA ALA A 178 -0.99 1.86 8.87
C ALA A 178 -2.04 2.65 9.67
N ALA A 179 -2.76 3.56 9.01
CA ALA A 179 -3.74 4.45 9.64
C ALA A 179 -4.80 4.89 8.63
N ASP A 180 -5.91 5.44 9.14
CA ASP A 180 -6.87 6.18 8.31
C ASP A 180 -6.28 7.53 7.91
N VAL A 181 -6.59 7.98 6.68
CA VAL A 181 -6.35 9.35 6.22
C VAL A 181 -7.67 9.95 5.77
N VAL A 182 -8.08 11.05 6.39
CA VAL A 182 -9.39 11.68 6.19
C VAL A 182 -9.21 13.13 5.79
N ALA A 183 -9.93 13.56 4.77
CA ALA A 183 -9.93 14.95 4.32
C ALA A 183 -10.59 15.87 5.36
N ASN A 184 -9.89 16.89 5.85
CA ASN A 184 -10.44 17.93 6.72
C ASN A 184 -11.16 19.02 5.91
N THR A 185 -10.70 19.23 4.68
CA THR A 185 -11.27 20.17 3.71
C THR A 185 -11.41 19.49 2.36
N ASN A 186 -12.13 20.11 1.41
CA ASN A 186 -12.10 19.69 0.03
C ASN A 186 -10.64 19.72 -0.46
N SER A 187 -10.14 18.58 -0.91
CA SER A 187 -8.73 18.40 -1.22
C SER A 187 -8.55 17.86 -2.63
N LYS A 188 -7.45 18.27 -3.29
CA LYS A 188 -6.99 17.70 -4.55
C LYS A 188 -5.70 16.93 -4.31
N LEU A 189 -5.69 15.70 -4.71
CA LEU A 189 -4.63 14.75 -4.47
C LEU A 189 -4.05 14.28 -5.81
N LEU A 190 -2.76 14.00 -5.82
CA LEU A 190 -2.11 13.32 -6.93
C LEU A 190 -1.71 11.94 -6.44
N LYS A 191 -2.30 10.91 -7.03
CA LYS A 191 -2.06 9.51 -6.72
C LYS A 191 -0.92 8.98 -7.59
N LEU A 192 0.06 8.33 -6.96
CA LEU A 192 1.09 7.52 -7.60
C LEU A 192 0.88 6.08 -7.20
N SER A 193 0.38 5.26 -8.12
CA SER A 193 0.21 3.82 -7.88
C SER A 193 1.57 3.10 -7.87
N VAL A 194 1.65 1.94 -7.20
CA VAL A 194 2.82 1.07 -7.22
C VAL A 194 3.20 0.72 -8.66
N ASN A 195 2.21 0.38 -9.49
CA ASN A 195 2.45 0.05 -10.91
C ASN A 195 3.02 1.24 -11.69
N SER A 196 2.50 2.45 -11.46
CA SER A 196 3.02 3.68 -12.09
C SER A 196 4.43 3.99 -11.60
N PHE A 197 4.71 3.76 -10.31
CA PHE A 197 6.05 3.93 -9.75
C PHE A 197 7.06 2.92 -10.33
N GLU A 198 6.67 1.65 -10.48
CA GLU A 198 7.51 0.63 -11.12
C GLU A 198 7.80 0.96 -12.60
N ARG A 199 6.81 1.48 -13.32
CA ARG A 199 7.00 1.99 -14.68
C ARG A 199 7.96 3.17 -14.69
N LEU A 200 7.78 4.14 -13.78
CA LEU A 200 8.68 5.30 -13.66
C LEU A 200 10.12 4.85 -13.40
N MET A 201 10.35 3.86 -12.51
CA MET A 201 11.69 3.31 -12.26
C MET A 201 12.32 2.68 -13.48
N LYS A 202 11.52 2.05 -14.33
CA LYS A 202 11.99 1.39 -15.55
C LYS A 202 12.22 2.37 -16.70
N ASP A 203 11.28 3.29 -16.89
CA ASP A 203 11.25 4.17 -18.08
C ASP A 203 12.11 5.41 -17.90
N LEU A 204 12.18 5.95 -16.67
CA LEU A 204 12.87 7.21 -16.34
C LEU A 204 13.65 7.09 -15.01
N PRO A 205 14.65 6.20 -14.93
CA PRO A 205 15.42 5.99 -13.70
C PRO A 205 16.10 7.26 -13.18
N GLU A 206 16.44 8.20 -14.08
CA GLU A 206 17.02 9.49 -13.74
C GLU A 206 16.06 10.41 -12.97
N LEU A 207 14.73 10.18 -13.04
CA LEU A 207 13.74 10.87 -12.21
C LEU A 207 13.51 10.17 -10.88
N CYS A 208 13.67 8.86 -10.85
CA CYS A 208 13.47 8.08 -9.63
C CYS A 208 14.50 8.41 -8.55
N ALA A 209 15.76 8.54 -8.88
CA ALA A 209 16.82 8.80 -7.90
C ALA A 209 16.56 10.10 -7.09
N PRO A 210 16.35 11.27 -7.71
CA PRO A 210 16.04 12.50 -6.97
C PRO A 210 14.70 12.41 -6.21
N PHE A 211 13.70 11.73 -6.77
CA PHE A 211 12.41 11.50 -6.12
C PHE A 211 12.57 10.68 -4.83
N LEU A 212 13.23 9.54 -4.91
CA LEU A 212 13.49 8.67 -3.75
C LEU A 212 14.35 9.37 -2.70
N TYR A 213 15.33 10.15 -3.12
CA TYR A 213 16.16 10.94 -2.20
C TYR A 213 15.32 11.98 -1.44
N ALA A 214 14.40 12.68 -2.12
CA ALA A 214 13.52 13.66 -1.49
C ALA A 214 12.52 13.01 -0.52
N ILE A 215 11.96 11.84 -0.89
CA ILE A 215 11.14 11.03 0.02
C ILE A 215 11.96 10.65 1.25
N GLY A 216 13.16 10.07 1.06
CA GLY A 216 14.04 9.64 2.16
C GLY A 216 14.36 10.77 3.13
N LYS A 217 14.68 11.97 2.64
CA LYS A 217 14.88 13.15 3.50
C LYS A 217 13.65 13.47 4.34
N THR A 218 12.47 13.42 3.75
CA THR A 218 11.21 13.73 4.44
C THR A 218 10.91 12.66 5.51
N LEU A 219 11.10 11.37 5.18
CA LEU A 219 10.91 10.26 6.13
C LEU A 219 11.85 10.36 7.33
N ILE A 220 13.14 10.66 7.09
CA ILE A 220 14.11 10.87 8.17
C ILE A 220 13.67 12.04 9.07
N ALA A 221 13.16 13.12 8.49
CA ALA A 221 12.66 14.25 9.28
C ALA A 221 11.44 13.86 10.13
N ARG A 222 10.51 13.06 9.59
CA ARG A 222 9.35 12.52 10.31
C ARG A 222 9.79 11.61 11.46
N ILE A 223 10.66 10.64 11.22
CA ILE A 223 11.19 9.73 12.23
C ILE A 223 11.82 10.53 13.38
N ARG A 224 12.68 11.52 13.09
CA ARG A 224 13.30 12.36 14.13
C ARG A 224 12.29 13.20 14.92
N ALA A 225 11.19 13.60 14.30
CA ALA A 225 10.12 14.30 14.99
C ALA A 225 9.34 13.38 15.92
N ASP A 226 9.08 12.15 15.48
CA ASP A 226 8.38 11.14 16.27
C ASP A 226 9.24 10.66 17.46
N ASP A 227 10.54 10.44 17.27
CA ASP A 227 11.50 10.13 18.34
C ASP A 227 11.47 11.21 19.44
N ARG A 228 11.43 12.49 19.06
CA ARG A 228 11.31 13.59 20.03
C ARG A 228 10.00 13.52 20.80
N ARG A 229 8.88 13.31 20.13
CA ARG A 229 7.55 13.19 20.78
C ARG A 229 7.52 12.03 21.76
N ILE A 230 8.10 10.88 21.40
CA ILE A 230 8.22 9.72 22.28
C ILE A 230 9.07 10.05 23.50
N TYR A 231 10.22 10.68 23.28
CA TYR A 231 11.10 11.10 24.38
C TYR A 231 10.40 12.05 25.35
N ASP A 232 9.70 13.08 24.82
CA ASP A 232 8.96 14.04 25.62
C ASP A 232 7.84 13.37 26.42
N SER A 233 7.12 12.43 25.80
CA SER A 233 6.06 11.66 26.45
C SER A 233 6.60 10.80 27.61
N ILE A 234 7.72 10.10 27.39
CA ILE A 234 8.38 9.28 28.43
C ILE A 234 8.88 10.19 29.57
N SER A 235 9.48 11.31 29.23
CA SER A 235 10.00 12.27 30.22
C SER A 235 8.88 12.86 31.08
N PHE A 236 7.74 13.20 30.46
CA PHE A 236 6.54 13.67 31.17
C PHE A 236 5.99 12.62 32.14
N VAL A 237 5.86 11.36 31.70
CA VAL A 237 5.40 10.25 32.56
C VAL A 237 6.35 10.05 33.74
N ARG A 238 7.66 10.09 33.51
CA ARG A 238 8.65 9.94 34.57
C ARG A 238 8.64 11.09 35.59
N ALA A 239 8.43 12.33 35.12
CA ALA A 239 8.32 13.50 35.97
C ALA A 239 7.03 13.50 36.81
N GLY A 240 5.95 12.91 36.31
CA GLY A 240 4.64 12.82 36.98
C GLY A 240 4.51 11.66 37.98
N LEU A 241 5.52 10.78 38.10
CA LEU A 241 5.60 9.70 39.08
C LEU A 241 6.63 10.02 40.18
N PRO A 242 6.27 10.77 41.23
CA PRO A 242 7.17 10.96 42.36
C PRO A 242 7.28 9.64 43.14
N GLY A 243 8.40 8.94 43.08
CA GLY A 243 8.64 7.78 43.94
C GLY A 243 9.40 6.58 43.37
N ILE A 244 9.93 6.64 42.12
CA ILE A 244 10.83 5.59 41.63
C ILE A 244 12.24 6.21 41.45
N GLN A 245 12.85 6.61 42.55
CA GLN A 245 14.31 6.71 42.64
C GLN A 245 14.85 5.39 43.17
N LYS A 246 15.61 4.69 42.34
CA LYS A 246 16.63 3.75 42.78
C LYS A 246 17.99 4.35 42.56
#